data_163dc83470070cfe24720547484577a6
#
_entry.id   163dc83470070cfe24720547484577a6
#
_cell.length_a   1.000
_cell.length_b   1.000
_cell.length_c   1.000
_cell.angle_alpha   90.00
_cell.angle_beta   90.00
_cell.angle_gamma   90.00
#
_symmetry.space_group_name_H-M   'P 1'
#
loop_
_entity.id
_entity.type
_entity.pdbx_description
1 polymer ?
#
loop_
_entity_poly.entity_id
_entity_poly.type
_entity_poly.pdbx_seq_one_letter_code
_entity_poly.pdbx_strand_id
1 'polypeptide(L)'
;MQIKKYLTEDLNLPLIDPQIEIKQRDIFPNQAAPVLLYHDDKLQLVNKNWGYPSPVDPKKPMFNARIERFYENKPSMWDHSFAKQRCLILSSEFFEYAKTTYQVANGKKYHDRYRFKTNNPITMIAGIYDQNDFSMVTTAPNKDTAPIHNRMPLIIEPSELRRWLFQNFTSLIDRSAINLEVQKEPHQK
;
A
#
# COMPACT_ATOMS: atom_id res chain seq x y z
N MET A 1 7.69 2.81 -16.76
CA MET A 1 7.32 1.40 -17.04
C MET A 1 5.81 1.29 -16.93
N GLN A 2 5.19 0.54 -17.81
CA GLN A 2 3.75 0.42 -17.79
C GLN A 2 3.34 -0.72 -16.85
N ILE A 3 2.62 -0.40 -15.78
CA ILE A 3 2.10 -1.38 -14.81
C ILE A 3 1.37 -2.53 -15.51
N LYS A 4 0.55 -2.22 -16.53
CA LYS A 4 -0.17 -3.22 -17.32
C LYS A 4 0.81 -4.23 -17.92
N LYS A 5 1.87 -3.78 -18.60
CA LYS A 5 2.88 -4.65 -19.21
C LYS A 5 3.51 -5.59 -18.18
N TYR A 6 3.92 -5.06 -17.04
CA TYR A 6 4.50 -5.86 -15.97
C TYR A 6 3.55 -6.97 -15.49
N LEU A 7 2.28 -6.64 -15.28
CA LEU A 7 1.29 -7.62 -14.82
C LEU A 7 0.99 -8.70 -15.88
N THR A 8 0.85 -8.32 -17.15
CA THR A 8 0.43 -9.25 -18.22
C THR A 8 1.58 -10.02 -18.84
N GLU A 9 2.73 -9.38 -19.08
CA GLU A 9 3.87 -10.00 -19.76
C GLU A 9 4.86 -10.62 -18.78
N ASP A 10 5.26 -9.89 -17.73
CA ASP A 10 6.29 -10.37 -16.82
C ASP A 10 5.71 -11.32 -15.76
N LEU A 11 4.50 -11.05 -15.24
CA LEU A 11 3.83 -11.90 -14.27
C LEU A 11 2.80 -12.86 -14.88
N ASN A 12 2.54 -12.77 -16.18
CA ASN A 12 1.57 -13.60 -16.91
C ASN A 12 0.20 -13.69 -16.23
N LEU A 13 -0.33 -12.55 -15.77
CA LEU A 13 -1.61 -12.49 -15.09
C LEU A 13 -2.75 -12.29 -16.07
N PRO A 14 -3.84 -13.05 -15.95
CA PRO A 14 -5.03 -12.92 -16.80
C PRO A 14 -5.86 -11.69 -16.39
N LEU A 15 -5.35 -10.50 -16.72
CA LEU A 15 -6.05 -9.25 -16.49
C LEU A 15 -7.19 -9.05 -17.48
N ILE A 16 -8.32 -8.57 -16.98
CA ILE A 16 -9.29 -7.89 -17.82
C ILE A 16 -8.67 -6.57 -18.28
N ASP A 17 -8.85 -6.23 -19.56
CA ASP A 17 -8.27 -5.01 -20.13
C ASP A 17 -8.72 -3.78 -19.33
N PRO A 18 -7.79 -3.11 -18.64
CA PRO A 18 -8.13 -2.01 -17.74
C PRO A 18 -8.52 -0.77 -18.57
N GLN A 19 -9.71 -0.27 -18.33
CA GLN A 19 -10.20 1.02 -18.85
C GLN A 19 -9.65 2.20 -18.05
N ILE A 20 -8.44 2.08 -17.46
CA ILE A 20 -7.84 3.12 -16.65
C ILE A 20 -6.54 3.62 -17.25
N GLU A 21 -6.36 4.93 -17.21
CA GLU A 21 -5.09 5.58 -17.50
C GLU A 21 -4.24 5.64 -16.23
N ILE A 22 -3.05 5.05 -16.27
CA ILE A 22 -2.11 5.07 -15.15
C ILE A 22 -1.06 6.11 -15.44
N LYS A 23 -1.10 7.22 -14.71
CA LYS A 23 -0.09 8.28 -14.76
C LYS A 23 0.90 8.13 -13.60
N GLN A 24 2.19 8.26 -13.90
CA GLN A 24 3.20 8.32 -12.86
C GLN A 24 3.10 9.66 -12.13
N ARG A 25 2.80 9.62 -10.84
CA ARG A 25 2.70 10.77 -9.95
C ARG A 25 2.77 10.35 -8.49
N ASP A 26 3.13 11.26 -7.61
CA ASP A 26 2.93 11.07 -6.16
C ASP A 26 1.43 11.01 -5.88
N ILE A 27 1.04 10.03 -5.06
CA ILE A 27 -0.34 9.85 -4.61
C ILE A 27 -0.38 10.06 -3.10
N PHE A 28 -1.26 10.94 -2.68
CA PHE A 28 -1.47 11.28 -1.28
C PHE A 28 -2.84 10.78 -0.80
N PRO A 29 -3.05 10.66 0.52
CA PRO A 29 -4.38 10.42 1.07
C PRO A 29 -5.47 11.31 0.45
N ASN A 30 -6.67 10.77 0.29
CA ASN A 30 -7.83 11.34 -0.44
C ASN A 30 -7.66 11.43 -1.97
N GLN A 31 -6.66 10.80 -2.55
CA GLN A 31 -6.50 10.72 -4.00
C GLN A 31 -6.73 9.30 -4.51
N ALA A 32 -7.11 9.18 -5.78
CA ALA A 32 -7.27 7.90 -6.43
C ALA A 32 -5.92 7.27 -6.79
N ALA A 33 -5.81 5.97 -6.56
CA ALA A 33 -4.66 5.15 -6.93
C ALA A 33 -5.09 3.90 -7.69
N PRO A 34 -4.23 3.36 -8.57
CA PRO A 34 -4.48 2.09 -9.22
C PRO A 34 -4.33 0.94 -8.21
N VAL A 35 -5.35 0.11 -8.13
CA VAL A 35 -5.36 -1.10 -7.30
C VAL A 35 -5.75 -2.31 -8.14
N LEU A 36 -5.11 -3.44 -7.84
CA LEU A 36 -5.45 -4.74 -8.42
C LEU A 36 -6.34 -5.50 -7.46
N LEU A 37 -7.50 -5.91 -7.90
CA LEU A 37 -8.42 -6.76 -7.14
C LEU A 37 -8.72 -8.06 -7.87
N TYR A 38 -9.21 -9.04 -7.09
CA TYR A 38 -9.76 -10.28 -7.59
C TYR A 38 -11.26 -10.28 -7.31
N HIS A 39 -12.06 -10.27 -8.36
CA HIS A 39 -13.50 -10.25 -8.30
C HIS A 39 -14.06 -11.06 -9.46
N ASP A 40 -15.11 -11.87 -9.21
CA ASP A 40 -15.74 -12.74 -10.21
C ASP A 40 -14.74 -13.60 -11.01
N ASP A 41 -13.82 -14.25 -10.28
CA ASP A 41 -12.76 -15.12 -10.84
C ASP A 41 -11.79 -14.42 -11.81
N LYS A 42 -11.70 -13.09 -11.74
CA LYS A 42 -10.86 -12.28 -12.62
C LYS A 42 -10.04 -11.26 -11.83
N LEU A 43 -8.85 -10.99 -12.35
CA LEU A 43 -8.04 -9.90 -11.88
C LEU A 43 -8.44 -8.61 -12.61
N GLN A 44 -8.73 -7.58 -11.84
CA GLN A 44 -9.17 -6.28 -12.34
C GLN A 44 -8.26 -5.17 -11.85
N LEU A 45 -7.82 -4.32 -12.76
CA LEU A 45 -7.08 -3.12 -12.43
C LEU A 45 -8.03 -1.92 -12.48
N VAL A 46 -8.25 -1.27 -11.34
CA VAL A 46 -9.21 -0.18 -11.18
C VAL A 46 -8.61 0.96 -10.36
N ASN A 47 -9.17 2.15 -10.45
CA ASN A 47 -8.86 3.24 -9.54
C ASN A 47 -9.81 3.22 -8.33
N LYS A 48 -9.24 3.35 -7.13
CA LYS A 48 -9.97 3.56 -5.88
C LYS A 48 -9.36 4.71 -5.09
N ASN A 49 -10.16 5.38 -4.27
CA ASN A 49 -9.69 6.49 -3.45
C ASN A 49 -8.95 5.98 -2.20
N TRP A 50 -7.84 6.58 -1.89
CA TRP A 50 -7.12 6.27 -0.66
C TRP A 50 -7.76 7.00 0.53
N GLY A 51 -8.63 6.30 1.24
CA GLY A 51 -9.39 6.90 2.33
C GLY A 51 -10.62 6.06 2.69
N TYR A 52 -10.43 4.98 3.43
CA TYR A 52 -11.49 4.07 3.86
C TYR A 52 -12.48 4.80 4.79
N PRO A 53 -13.80 4.59 4.63
CA PRO A 53 -14.80 5.27 5.44
C PRO A 53 -14.61 5.02 6.94
N SER A 54 -14.59 6.08 7.73
CA SER A 54 -14.58 5.97 9.18
C SER A 54 -15.99 5.82 9.74
N PRO A 55 -16.27 4.83 10.57
CA PRO A 55 -17.59 4.67 11.18
C PRO A 55 -17.88 5.72 12.26
N VAL A 56 -16.84 6.42 12.74
CA VAL A 56 -16.95 7.39 13.84
C VAL A 56 -17.06 8.81 13.30
N ASP A 57 -16.27 9.15 12.30
CA ASP A 57 -16.25 10.49 11.71
C ASP A 57 -16.00 10.41 10.20
N PRO A 58 -17.04 10.57 9.36
CA PRO A 58 -16.90 10.51 7.91
C PRO A 58 -15.92 11.54 7.32
N LYS A 59 -15.62 12.62 8.06
CA LYS A 59 -14.65 13.65 7.63
C LYS A 59 -13.20 13.24 7.89
N LYS A 60 -12.97 12.14 8.58
CA LYS A 60 -11.63 11.61 8.92
C LYS A 60 -11.47 10.19 8.36
N PRO A 61 -11.30 10.05 7.06
CA PRO A 61 -11.09 8.73 6.46
C PRO A 61 -9.86 8.05 7.02
N MET A 62 -9.89 6.73 7.03
CA MET A 62 -8.81 5.89 7.56
C MET A 62 -7.90 5.43 6.42
N PHE A 63 -6.69 5.93 6.42
CA PHE A 63 -5.72 5.68 5.34
C PHE A 63 -4.96 4.37 5.52
N ASN A 64 -4.79 3.93 6.77
CA ASN A 64 -4.00 2.76 7.13
C ASN A 64 -4.79 1.81 8.03
N ALA A 65 -4.79 0.52 7.67
CA ALA A 65 -5.32 -0.57 8.48
C ALA A 65 -4.15 -1.41 9.02
N ARG A 66 -4.08 -1.63 10.33
CA ARG A 66 -3.06 -2.48 10.92
C ARG A 66 -3.44 -3.94 10.74
N ILE A 67 -2.52 -4.75 10.22
CA ILE A 67 -2.77 -6.18 10.01
C ILE A 67 -3.10 -6.90 11.32
N GLU A 68 -2.55 -6.45 12.44
CA GLU A 68 -2.78 -7.03 13.76
C GLU A 68 -4.25 -7.00 14.17
N ARG A 69 -5.04 -6.03 13.65
CA ARG A 69 -6.48 -5.95 13.91
C ARG A 69 -7.25 -7.18 13.49
N PHE A 70 -6.78 -7.87 12.46
CA PHE A 70 -7.36 -9.14 12.02
C PHE A 70 -7.16 -10.28 13.05
N TYR A 71 -6.10 -10.20 13.86
CA TYR A 71 -5.75 -11.25 14.86
C TYR A 71 -6.23 -10.91 16.27
N GLU A 72 -6.69 -9.70 16.49
CA GLU A 72 -7.28 -9.34 17.79
C GLU A 72 -8.61 -10.08 17.96
N ASN A 73 -8.80 -10.71 19.10
CA ASN A 73 -10.05 -11.41 19.44
C ASN A 73 -11.17 -10.41 19.82
N LYS A 74 -11.38 -9.41 18.94
CA LYS A 74 -12.39 -8.36 19.08
C LYS A 74 -12.93 -7.99 17.71
N PRO A 75 -14.25 -7.78 17.57
CA PRO A 75 -14.82 -7.30 16.32
C PRO A 75 -14.16 -5.99 15.86
N SER A 76 -13.84 -5.94 14.59
CA SER A 76 -13.21 -4.78 13.97
C SER A 76 -13.99 -4.37 12.71
N MET A 77 -14.03 -3.08 12.42
CA MET A 77 -14.57 -2.57 11.16
C MET A 77 -13.86 -3.13 9.92
N TRP A 78 -12.67 -3.68 10.10
CA TRP A 78 -11.83 -4.23 9.03
C TRP A 78 -12.12 -5.71 8.69
N ASP A 79 -12.86 -6.43 9.57
CA ASP A 79 -13.00 -7.89 9.48
C ASP A 79 -13.58 -8.33 8.14
N HIS A 80 -14.64 -7.66 7.68
CA HIS A 80 -15.26 -7.97 6.40
C HIS A 80 -14.27 -7.77 5.24
N SER A 81 -13.57 -6.65 5.23
CA SER A 81 -12.64 -6.34 4.12
C SER A 81 -11.39 -7.21 4.15
N PHE A 82 -10.85 -7.56 5.31
CA PHE A 82 -9.79 -8.56 5.41
C PHE A 82 -10.25 -9.94 4.92
N ALA A 83 -11.49 -10.31 5.18
CA ALA A 83 -12.03 -11.59 4.76
C ALA A 83 -12.34 -11.65 3.24
N LYS A 84 -12.90 -10.57 2.65
CA LYS A 84 -13.54 -10.61 1.34
C LYS A 84 -13.12 -9.53 0.34
N GLN A 85 -12.50 -8.46 0.79
CA GLN A 85 -12.26 -7.25 -0.02
C GLN A 85 -10.79 -6.81 0.07
N ARG A 86 -9.90 -7.73 -0.32
CA ARG A 86 -8.47 -7.44 -0.39
C ARG A 86 -8.07 -6.99 -1.78
N CYS A 87 -7.12 -6.05 -1.84
CA CYS A 87 -6.54 -5.55 -3.08
C CYS A 87 -5.03 -5.38 -2.95
N LEU A 88 -4.36 -5.12 -4.07
CA LEU A 88 -2.96 -4.71 -4.11
C LEU A 88 -2.87 -3.30 -4.68
N ILE A 89 -2.25 -2.42 -3.92
CA ILE A 89 -1.89 -1.08 -4.36
C ILE A 89 -0.61 -1.22 -5.17
N LEU A 90 -0.61 -0.69 -6.39
CA LEU A 90 0.51 -0.80 -7.32
C LEU A 90 1.28 0.52 -7.36
N SER A 91 2.51 0.49 -6.89
CA SER A 91 3.37 1.67 -6.84
C SER A 91 4.79 1.34 -7.30
N SER A 92 5.52 2.32 -7.83
CA SER A 92 6.96 2.18 -8.06
C SER A 92 7.75 2.24 -6.76
N GLU A 93 7.23 2.99 -5.78
CA GLU A 93 7.90 3.29 -4.52
C GLU A 93 6.89 3.81 -3.50
N PHE A 94 7.26 3.85 -2.23
CA PHE A 94 6.46 4.49 -1.19
C PHE A 94 7.34 5.40 -0.33
N PHE A 95 6.70 6.29 0.42
CA PHE A 95 7.39 7.28 1.23
C PHE A 95 6.98 7.16 2.70
N GLU A 96 7.97 7.38 3.57
CA GLU A 96 7.75 7.51 5.01
C GLU A 96 8.49 8.73 5.55
N TYR A 97 7.94 9.30 6.60
CA TYR A 97 8.49 10.47 7.26
C TYR A 97 9.17 10.07 8.57
N ALA A 98 10.43 10.46 8.72
CA ALA A 98 11.16 10.25 9.96
C ALA A 98 10.67 11.21 11.06
N LYS A 99 11.03 10.89 12.30
CA LYS A 99 10.80 11.82 13.42
C LYS A 99 11.72 13.04 13.37
N THR A 100 12.87 12.93 12.69
CA THR A 100 13.82 14.03 12.49
C THR A 100 13.19 15.11 11.61
N THR A 101 13.53 16.37 11.92
CA THR A 101 13.02 17.53 11.22
C THR A 101 14.14 18.44 10.78
N TYR A 102 13.90 19.20 9.71
CA TYR A 102 14.75 20.30 9.27
C TYR A 102 13.93 21.58 9.15
N GLN A 103 14.61 22.73 9.15
CA GLN A 103 13.97 24.02 9.04
C GLN A 103 14.40 24.70 7.73
N VAL A 104 13.43 25.22 6.99
CA VAL A 104 13.68 26.00 5.77
C VAL A 104 13.84 27.49 6.09
N ALA A 105 14.31 28.28 5.13
CA ALA A 105 14.63 29.71 5.30
C ALA A 105 13.46 30.56 5.83
N ASN A 106 12.21 30.18 5.55
CA ASN A 106 11.03 30.87 6.07
C ASN A 106 10.63 30.48 7.51
N GLY A 107 11.44 29.68 8.20
CA GLY A 107 11.21 29.24 9.56
C GLY A 107 10.29 28.01 9.72
N LYS A 108 9.69 27.50 8.65
CA LYS A 108 8.86 26.30 8.71
C LYS A 108 9.70 25.03 8.94
N LYS A 109 9.18 24.13 9.77
CA LYS A 109 9.81 22.82 10.03
C LYS A 109 9.10 21.75 9.23
N TYR A 110 9.89 20.87 8.64
CA TYR A 110 9.43 19.69 7.89
C TYR A 110 10.12 18.44 8.41
N HIS A 111 9.44 17.29 8.33
CA HIS A 111 10.04 16.00 8.59
C HIS A 111 10.93 15.57 7.45
N ASP A 112 12.02 14.88 7.74
CA ASP A 112 12.82 14.19 6.73
C ASP A 112 11.96 13.13 6.06
N ARG A 113 11.89 13.14 4.72
CA ARG A 113 11.15 12.19 3.91
C ARG A 113 12.12 11.17 3.33
N TYR A 114 11.74 9.90 3.38
CA TYR A 114 12.50 8.80 2.81
C TYR A 114 11.65 8.06 1.80
N ARG A 115 12.30 7.66 0.71
CA ARG A 115 11.75 6.85 -0.35
C ARG A 115 12.20 5.41 -0.18
N PHE A 116 11.27 4.48 -0.40
CA PHE A 116 11.48 3.05 -0.30
C PHE A 116 10.97 2.37 -1.56
N LYS A 117 11.72 1.41 -2.06
CA LYS A 117 11.26 0.53 -3.15
C LYS A 117 11.80 -0.89 -2.95
N THR A 118 11.09 -1.85 -3.53
CA THR A 118 11.59 -3.22 -3.67
C THR A 118 12.50 -3.34 -4.89
N ASN A 119 13.18 -4.49 -5.03
CA ASN A 119 13.93 -4.80 -6.25
C ASN A 119 13.01 -5.13 -7.44
N ASN A 120 11.72 -5.30 -7.20
CA ASN A 120 10.74 -5.53 -8.26
C ASN A 120 10.42 -4.22 -8.99
N PRO A 121 10.11 -4.28 -10.29
CA PRO A 121 9.72 -3.10 -11.07
C PRO A 121 8.50 -2.36 -10.51
N ILE A 122 7.59 -3.09 -9.84
CA ILE A 122 6.43 -2.56 -9.12
C ILE A 122 6.47 -3.08 -7.70
N THR A 123 6.39 -2.19 -6.74
CA THR A 123 6.15 -2.51 -5.33
C THR A 123 4.66 -2.74 -5.14
N MET A 124 4.29 -3.96 -4.77
CA MET A 124 2.91 -4.30 -4.45
C MET A 124 2.68 -4.15 -2.96
N ILE A 125 1.72 -3.34 -2.59
CA ILE A 125 1.36 -3.09 -1.19
C ILE A 125 -0.03 -3.66 -0.93
N ALA A 126 -0.17 -4.42 0.15
CA ALA A 126 -1.45 -4.94 0.59
C ALA A 126 -2.44 -3.81 0.90
N GLY A 127 -3.65 -3.94 0.42
CA GLY A 127 -4.76 -3.04 0.69
C GLY A 127 -6.03 -3.81 0.99
N ILE A 128 -6.95 -3.16 1.66
CA ILE A 128 -8.34 -3.60 1.81
C ILE A 128 -9.24 -2.49 1.30
N TYR A 129 -10.40 -2.85 0.76
CA TYR A 129 -11.29 -1.88 0.16
C TYR A 129 -12.74 -2.06 0.62
N ASP A 130 -13.51 -0.99 0.47
CA ASP A 130 -14.96 -1.00 0.51
C ASP A 130 -15.48 -0.05 -0.56
N GLN A 131 -16.40 -0.53 -1.39
CA GLN A 131 -16.93 0.22 -2.53
C GLN A 131 -15.80 0.88 -3.36
N ASN A 132 -15.73 2.21 -3.36
CA ASN A 132 -14.76 2.99 -4.14
C ASN A 132 -13.49 3.38 -3.37
N ASP A 133 -13.41 3.05 -2.10
CA ASP A 133 -12.35 3.49 -1.21
C ASP A 133 -11.47 2.33 -0.75
N PHE A 134 -10.21 2.62 -0.45
CA PHE A 134 -9.30 1.64 0.12
C PHE A 134 -8.49 2.18 1.29
N SER A 135 -7.98 1.28 2.11
CA SER A 135 -6.99 1.53 3.13
C SER A 135 -5.73 0.70 2.87
N MET A 136 -4.57 1.29 3.05
CA MET A 136 -3.30 0.58 2.97
C MET A 136 -3.11 -0.28 4.22
N VAL A 137 -2.73 -1.54 4.04
CA VAL A 137 -2.41 -2.42 5.17
C VAL A 137 -0.98 -2.19 5.61
N THR A 138 -0.79 -2.05 6.92
CA THR A 138 0.54 -1.85 7.53
C THR A 138 0.88 -2.97 8.51
N THR A 139 2.17 -3.20 8.70
CA THR A 139 2.74 -4.19 9.62
C THR A 139 3.88 -3.59 10.44
N ALA A 140 4.50 -4.39 11.31
CA ALA A 140 5.72 -4.03 12.01
C ALA A 140 6.85 -3.67 11.01
N PRO A 141 7.73 -2.72 11.33
CA PRO A 141 8.81 -2.34 10.44
C PRO A 141 9.87 -3.44 10.36
N ASN A 142 10.47 -3.63 9.19
CA ASN A 142 11.65 -4.44 9.02
C ASN A 142 12.94 -3.65 9.37
N LYS A 143 14.11 -4.28 9.18
CA LYS A 143 15.43 -3.65 9.46
C LYS A 143 15.67 -2.34 8.70
N ASP A 144 15.11 -2.22 7.48
CA ASP A 144 15.34 -1.07 6.60
C ASP A 144 14.42 0.11 6.97
N THR A 145 13.21 -0.18 7.48
CA THR A 145 12.22 0.85 7.85
C THR A 145 12.31 1.27 9.32
N ALA A 146 12.67 0.36 10.23
CA ALA A 146 12.69 0.60 11.68
C ALA A 146 13.49 1.86 12.13
N PRO A 147 14.63 2.20 11.51
CA PRO A 147 15.36 3.43 11.86
C PRO A 147 14.59 4.73 11.55
N ILE A 148 13.62 4.68 10.64
CA ILE A 148 12.89 5.83 10.07
C ILE A 148 11.49 5.93 10.67
N HIS A 149 10.74 4.82 10.61
CA HIS A 149 9.35 4.80 11.03
C HIS A 149 9.02 3.50 11.79
N ASN A 150 8.05 3.55 12.70
CA ASN A 150 7.65 2.41 13.55
C ASN A 150 6.63 1.47 12.89
N ARG A 151 6.25 1.75 11.65
CA ARG A 151 5.37 0.92 10.81
C ARG A 151 5.89 0.93 9.38
N MET A 152 5.51 -0.08 8.61
CA MET A 152 5.73 -0.11 7.17
C MET A 152 4.49 -0.66 6.46
N PRO A 153 4.30 -0.33 5.17
CA PRO A 153 3.32 -1.02 4.34
C PRO A 153 3.57 -2.53 4.33
N LEU A 154 2.50 -3.33 4.32
CA LEU A 154 2.61 -4.77 4.14
C LEU A 154 2.96 -5.06 2.67
N ILE A 155 4.23 -5.28 2.38
CA ILE A 155 4.73 -5.55 1.04
C ILE A 155 4.39 -6.99 0.65
N ILE A 156 3.91 -7.17 -0.57
CA ILE A 156 3.55 -8.47 -1.15
C ILE A 156 4.48 -8.76 -2.32
N GLU A 157 5.23 -9.85 -2.24
CA GLU A 157 6.06 -10.30 -3.34
C GLU A 157 5.19 -10.87 -4.49
N PRO A 158 5.67 -10.83 -5.76
CA PRO A 158 4.90 -11.34 -6.90
C PRO A 158 4.42 -12.79 -6.72
N SER A 159 5.21 -13.65 -6.11
CA SER A 159 4.86 -15.05 -5.80
C SER A 159 3.77 -15.19 -4.72
N GLU A 160 3.53 -14.14 -3.93
CA GLU A 160 2.56 -14.10 -2.83
C GLU A 160 1.22 -13.48 -3.22
N LEU A 161 1.12 -12.91 -4.43
CA LEU A 161 -0.04 -12.17 -4.92
C LEU A 161 -1.36 -12.96 -4.73
N ARG A 162 -1.38 -14.23 -5.13
CA ARG A 162 -2.56 -15.09 -4.99
C ARG A 162 -2.92 -15.31 -3.52
N ARG A 163 -1.90 -15.50 -2.67
CA ARG A 163 -2.08 -15.71 -1.24
C ARG A 163 -2.74 -14.49 -0.59
N TRP A 164 -2.30 -13.30 -0.95
CA TRP A 164 -2.92 -12.09 -0.43
C TRP A 164 -4.35 -11.87 -0.97
N LEU A 165 -4.55 -11.97 -2.27
CA LEU A 165 -5.82 -11.56 -2.88
C LEU A 165 -7.00 -12.51 -2.56
N PHE A 166 -6.79 -13.82 -2.54
CA PHE A 166 -7.89 -14.78 -2.43
C PHE A 166 -7.59 -16.08 -1.67
N GLN A 167 -6.42 -16.22 -1.08
CA GLN A 167 -6.09 -17.38 -0.25
C GLN A 167 -5.88 -16.96 1.22
N ASN A 168 -5.33 -17.88 2.03
CA ASN A 168 -4.95 -17.58 3.40
C ASN A 168 -3.65 -16.76 3.42
N PHE A 169 -3.72 -15.53 3.94
CA PHE A 169 -2.61 -14.58 4.01
C PHE A 169 -1.88 -14.56 5.36
N THR A 170 -2.25 -15.41 6.30
CA THR A 170 -1.71 -15.36 7.68
C THR A 170 -0.19 -15.51 7.75
N SER A 171 0.41 -16.20 6.78
CA SER A 171 1.87 -16.32 6.68
C SER A 171 2.58 -15.07 6.13
N LEU A 172 1.83 -14.05 5.69
CA LEU A 172 2.40 -12.85 5.08
C LEU A 172 2.62 -11.70 6.07
N ILE A 173 2.41 -11.90 7.37
CA ILE A 173 2.51 -10.85 8.39
C ILE A 173 3.95 -10.46 8.65
N ASP A 174 4.83 -11.44 8.76
CA ASP A 174 6.25 -11.21 8.93
C ASP A 174 6.89 -10.78 7.60
N ARG A 175 7.39 -9.55 7.57
CA ARG A 175 8.08 -8.95 6.42
C ARG A 175 9.56 -8.68 6.70
N SER A 176 10.11 -9.31 7.73
CA SER A 176 11.53 -9.14 8.12
C SER A 176 12.50 -9.51 7.00
N ALA A 177 12.15 -10.46 6.14
CA ALA A 177 12.96 -10.91 5.01
C ALA A 177 12.88 -10.00 3.77
N ILE A 178 11.91 -9.07 3.70
CA ILE A 178 11.80 -8.14 2.59
C ILE A 178 12.96 -7.14 2.65
N ASN A 179 13.69 -7.01 1.54
CA ASN A 179 14.74 -6.00 1.42
C ASN A 179 14.20 -4.78 0.66
N LEU A 180 14.48 -3.60 1.21
CA LEU A 180 14.07 -2.33 0.63
C LEU A 180 15.31 -1.49 0.31
N GLU A 181 15.35 -0.92 -0.89
CA GLU A 181 16.24 0.18 -1.18
C GLU A 181 15.69 1.44 -0.55
N VAL A 182 16.51 2.12 0.26
CA VAL A 182 16.11 3.31 1.05
C VAL A 182 16.92 4.51 0.59
N GLN A 183 16.24 5.60 0.29
CA GLN A 183 16.88 6.85 -0.10
C GLN A 183 16.24 8.03 0.64
N LYS A 184 17.07 8.85 1.29
CA LYS A 184 16.61 10.12 1.87
C LYS A 184 16.34 11.11 0.72
N GLU A 185 15.16 11.72 0.74
CA GLU A 185 14.81 12.78 -0.21
C GLU A 185 15.56 14.08 0.12
N PRO A 186 15.94 14.87 -0.90
CA PRO A 186 16.51 16.19 -0.67
C PRO A 186 15.55 17.08 0.11
N HIS A 187 16.09 17.94 0.95
CA HIS A 187 15.28 18.96 1.61
C HIS A 187 14.66 19.91 0.59
N GLN A 188 13.38 20.22 0.78
CA GLN A 188 12.74 21.28 0.00
C GLN A 188 13.43 22.61 0.33
N LYS A 189 13.65 23.43 -0.72
CA LYS A 189 14.24 24.78 -0.57
C LYS A 189 13.23 25.78 -0.04
#